data_f8deaa823007ded22d47b473ec20ed86
#
_entry.id   f8deaa823007ded22d47b473ec20ed86
#
_cell.length_a   1.000
_cell.length_b   1.000
_cell.length_c   1.000
_cell.angle_alpha   90.00
_cell.angle_beta   90.00
_cell.angle_gamma   90.00
#
_symmetry.space_group_name_H-M   'P 1'
#
loop_
_entity.id
_entity.type
_entity.pdbx_description
1 polymer ?
#
loop_
_entity_poly.entity_id
_entity_poly.type
_entity_poly.pdbx_seq_one_letter_code
_entity_poly.pdbx_strand_id
1 'polypeptide(L)'
;WTKREDWSTGKINNLCVTKLIIPTQPLGYFVGGKLLTLLLYSKQFRDDWYETYGDVLVGMTITSLFGSYSQYTGLGNKLRKIKGGTKGKVLLYPKDNTCKEIYSLLRELSEFDPGIKEQLEDIENNLPSSPKQKTINLYYKYSGFKDLWETRSGETLHHGFKRGLFFMELYKNTKEFLRGEIKEDGLKGRDLDFHENGQDIFKYWKEKYFERRYLKLV
;
A
#
# COMPACT_ATOMS: atom_id res chain seq x y z
N TRP A 1 7.83 12.27 10.64
CA TRP A 1 6.42 12.23 10.23
C TRP A 1 5.65 13.27 11.02
N THR A 2 4.58 13.78 10.44
CA THR A 2 3.71 14.75 11.10
C THR A 2 3.08 14.12 12.35
N LYS A 3 2.97 14.88 13.43
CA LYS A 3 2.22 14.48 14.60
C LYS A 3 0.73 14.45 14.26
N ARG A 4 -0.09 13.74 15.03
CA ARG A 4 -1.55 13.65 14.81
C ARG A 4 -2.23 15.03 14.77
N GLU A 5 -1.71 15.96 15.52
CA GLU A 5 -2.16 17.37 15.58
C GLU A 5 -1.98 18.11 14.24
N ASP A 6 -0.97 17.70 13.44
CA ASP A 6 -0.67 18.30 12.14
C ASP A 6 -1.66 17.87 11.04
N TRP A 7 -2.47 16.82 11.27
CA TRP A 7 -3.46 16.34 10.29
C TRP A 7 -4.66 17.28 10.12
N SER A 8 -4.87 18.18 11.06
CA SER A 8 -5.90 19.22 10.97
C SER A 8 -5.63 20.24 9.85
N THR A 9 -4.43 20.25 9.28
CA THR A 9 -4.04 21.21 8.22
C THR A 9 -4.64 20.91 6.85
N GLY A 10 -5.38 19.81 6.66
CA GLY A 10 -5.94 19.39 5.37
C GLY A 10 -4.93 18.83 4.36
N LYS A 11 -3.63 18.80 4.70
CA LYS A 11 -2.54 18.40 3.80
C LYS A 11 -2.50 16.89 3.47
N ILE A 12 -3.39 16.09 4.04
CA ILE A 12 -3.49 14.66 3.72
C ILE A 12 -3.90 14.42 2.26
N ASN A 13 -4.66 15.33 1.65
CA ASN A 13 -5.07 15.26 0.25
C ASN A 13 -3.88 15.43 -0.72
N ASN A 14 -2.77 15.97 -0.24
CA ASN A 14 -1.53 16.12 -0.99
C ASN A 14 -0.67 14.85 -0.99
N LEU A 15 -1.19 13.73 -0.45
CA LEU A 15 -0.54 12.44 -0.38
C LEU A 15 -1.33 11.36 -1.12
N CYS A 16 -0.61 10.52 -1.88
CA CYS A 16 -1.16 9.34 -2.52
C CYS A 16 -0.77 8.05 -1.77
N VAL A 17 -1.69 7.10 -1.70
CA VAL A 17 -1.42 5.73 -1.22
C VAL A 17 -1.38 4.79 -2.41
N THR A 18 -0.19 4.35 -2.79
CA THR A 18 -0.01 3.39 -3.88
C THR A 18 -0.04 1.97 -3.32
N LYS A 19 -1.10 1.24 -3.64
CA LYS A 19 -1.29 -0.13 -3.13
C LYS A 19 -0.48 -1.17 -3.91
N LEU A 20 -0.36 -0.99 -5.23
CA LEU A 20 0.26 -1.97 -6.11
C LEU A 20 0.91 -1.27 -7.31
N ILE A 21 2.16 -1.63 -7.61
CA ILE A 21 2.90 -1.19 -8.79
C ILE A 21 3.35 -2.43 -9.53
N ILE A 22 2.61 -2.82 -10.56
CA ILE A 22 2.89 -4.02 -11.36
C ILE A 22 2.76 -3.65 -12.85
N PRO A 23 3.77 -3.98 -13.66
CA PRO A 23 3.63 -3.87 -15.11
C PRO A 23 2.69 -4.96 -15.63
N THR A 24 1.88 -4.63 -16.64
CA THR A 24 0.99 -5.58 -17.30
C THR A 24 1.78 -6.61 -18.11
N GLN A 25 1.25 -7.81 -18.24
CA GLN A 25 1.83 -8.85 -19.08
C GLN A 25 1.66 -8.49 -20.56
N PRO A 26 2.63 -8.85 -21.44
CA PRO A 26 3.89 -9.58 -21.16
C PRO A 26 5.05 -8.71 -20.67
N LEU A 27 4.86 -7.39 -20.57
CA LEU A 27 5.92 -6.43 -20.26
C LEU A 27 6.54 -6.65 -18.86
N GLY A 28 5.82 -7.31 -17.95
CA GLY A 28 6.28 -7.57 -16.59
C GLY A 28 7.60 -8.32 -16.49
N TYR A 29 7.91 -9.18 -17.45
CA TYR A 29 9.19 -9.92 -17.50
C TYR A 29 10.37 -9.00 -17.79
N PHE A 30 10.19 -7.98 -18.61
CA PHE A 30 11.27 -7.10 -19.08
C PHE A 30 11.40 -5.85 -18.24
N VAL A 31 10.29 -5.15 -18.02
CA VAL A 31 10.28 -3.80 -17.44
C VAL A 31 10.48 -3.83 -15.93
N GLY A 32 9.76 -4.71 -15.24
CA GLY A 32 9.78 -4.79 -13.77
C GLY A 32 9.23 -3.53 -13.10
N GLY A 33 9.00 -3.65 -11.79
CA GLY A 33 8.37 -2.57 -11.03
C GLY A 33 9.26 -1.34 -10.78
N LYS A 34 10.58 -1.42 -11.02
CA LYS A 34 11.46 -0.25 -10.82
C LYS A 34 11.19 0.88 -11.79
N LEU A 35 10.96 0.57 -13.09
CA LEU A 35 10.59 1.60 -14.06
C LEU A 35 9.30 2.29 -13.66
N LEU A 36 8.25 1.52 -13.35
CA LEU A 36 6.97 2.09 -12.96
C LEU A 36 7.09 2.96 -11.70
N THR A 37 7.89 2.52 -10.74
CA THR A 37 8.14 3.32 -9.52
C THR A 37 8.88 4.62 -9.83
N LEU A 38 9.82 4.61 -10.78
CA LEU A 38 10.53 5.83 -11.21
C LEU A 38 9.62 6.78 -11.99
N LEU A 39 8.71 6.24 -12.80
CA LEU A 39 7.73 7.05 -13.56
C LEU A 39 6.78 7.85 -12.65
N LEU A 40 6.59 7.44 -11.40
CA LEU A 40 5.85 8.23 -10.41
C LEU A 40 6.52 9.58 -10.07
N TYR A 41 7.79 9.77 -10.42
CA TYR A 41 8.47 11.07 -10.33
C TYR A 41 8.18 11.98 -11.52
N SER A 42 7.56 11.49 -12.58
CA SER A 42 7.32 12.30 -13.78
C SER A 42 6.46 13.52 -13.46
N LYS A 43 6.77 14.62 -14.16
CA LYS A 43 5.94 15.83 -14.11
C LYS A 43 4.52 15.52 -14.57
N GLN A 44 4.37 14.70 -15.62
CA GLN A 44 3.06 14.29 -16.15
C GLN A 44 2.18 13.68 -15.06
N PHE A 45 2.72 12.76 -14.24
CA PHE A 45 1.95 12.14 -13.18
C PHE A 45 1.46 13.15 -12.12
N ARG A 46 2.26 14.18 -11.82
CA ARG A 46 1.85 15.25 -10.90
C ARG A 46 0.83 16.18 -11.51
N ASP A 47 0.99 16.49 -12.80
CA ASP A 47 0.04 17.33 -13.55
C ASP A 47 -1.32 16.62 -13.64
N ASP A 48 -1.37 15.34 -14.02
CA ASP A 48 -2.59 14.52 -14.06
C ASP A 48 -3.29 14.45 -12.70
N TRP A 49 -2.51 14.35 -11.62
CA TRP A 49 -3.04 14.39 -10.26
C TRP A 49 -3.70 15.73 -9.96
N TYR A 50 -3.01 16.83 -10.27
CA TYR A 50 -3.52 18.17 -10.04
C TYR A 50 -4.80 18.44 -10.86
N GLU A 51 -4.81 18.05 -12.13
CA GLU A 51 -5.99 18.15 -12.99
C GLU A 51 -7.19 17.36 -12.45
N THR A 52 -6.94 16.22 -11.83
CA THR A 52 -7.99 15.33 -11.32
C THR A 52 -8.54 15.78 -9.97
N TYR A 53 -7.67 16.23 -9.06
CA TYR A 53 -8.01 16.45 -7.66
C TYR A 53 -7.91 17.90 -7.19
N GLY A 54 -7.29 18.78 -7.98
CA GLY A 54 -7.07 20.18 -7.63
C GLY A 54 -6.01 20.42 -6.56
N ASP A 55 -5.37 19.38 -6.05
CA ASP A 55 -4.37 19.44 -4.99
C ASP A 55 -2.98 19.06 -5.52
N VAL A 56 -1.93 19.74 -5.05
CA VAL A 56 -0.55 19.41 -5.39
C VAL A 56 -0.12 18.10 -4.73
N LEU A 57 0.30 17.12 -5.50
CA LEU A 57 0.85 15.86 -4.97
C LEU A 57 2.29 16.08 -4.49
N VAL A 58 2.54 15.92 -3.19
CA VAL A 58 3.87 16.12 -2.59
C VAL A 58 4.58 14.85 -2.19
N GLY A 59 3.87 13.73 -2.09
CA GLY A 59 4.47 12.46 -1.72
C GLY A 59 3.54 11.28 -1.85
N MET A 60 4.12 10.09 -1.80
CA MET A 60 3.38 8.82 -1.90
C MET A 60 3.86 7.82 -0.87
N THR A 61 2.92 7.08 -0.30
CA THR A 61 3.22 5.88 0.47
C THR A 61 3.07 4.66 -0.41
N ILE A 62 4.05 3.76 -0.37
CA ILE A 62 4.07 2.54 -1.17
C ILE A 62 4.25 1.35 -0.24
N THR A 63 3.40 0.34 -0.37
CA THR A 63 3.52 -0.90 0.40
C THR A 63 4.10 -2.02 -0.45
N SER A 64 4.98 -2.83 0.13
CA SER A 64 5.56 -4.01 -0.50
C SER A 64 5.12 -5.27 0.21
N LEU A 65 4.65 -6.28 -0.53
CA LEU A 65 4.27 -7.58 0.01
C LEU A 65 5.47 -8.35 0.60
N PHE A 66 6.67 -8.12 0.07
CA PHE A 66 7.88 -8.90 0.39
C PHE A 66 8.81 -8.19 1.40
N GLY A 67 8.28 -7.33 2.25
CA GLY A 67 9.06 -6.71 3.33
C GLY A 67 10.26 -5.92 2.83
N SER A 68 11.47 -6.38 3.21
CA SER A 68 12.73 -5.70 2.87
C SER A 68 13.23 -5.96 1.45
N TYR A 69 12.89 -7.13 0.90
CA TYR A 69 13.33 -7.56 -0.43
C TYR A 69 12.21 -7.33 -1.42
N SER A 70 12.22 -6.20 -2.07
CA SER A 70 11.18 -5.85 -3.03
C SER A 70 11.79 -5.18 -4.25
N GLN A 71 10.95 -5.04 -5.29
CA GLN A 71 11.28 -4.25 -6.47
C GLN A 71 11.69 -2.80 -6.14
N TYR A 72 11.41 -2.34 -4.94
CA TYR A 72 11.72 -0.98 -4.47
C TYR A 72 13.12 -0.86 -3.86
N THR A 73 13.79 -1.96 -3.54
CA THR A 73 15.16 -1.92 -3.04
C THR A 73 16.14 -1.49 -4.16
N GLY A 74 17.15 -0.73 -3.78
CA GLY A 74 18.14 -0.22 -4.74
C GLY A 74 17.73 1.07 -5.46
N LEU A 75 16.60 1.69 -5.11
CA LEU A 75 16.22 3.03 -5.60
C LEU A 75 16.91 4.17 -4.81
N GLY A 76 17.71 3.81 -3.79
CA GLY A 76 18.51 4.78 -3.03
C GLY A 76 17.66 5.81 -2.29
N ASN A 77 18.07 7.07 -2.36
CA ASN A 77 17.37 8.20 -1.73
C ASN A 77 16.03 8.54 -2.39
N LYS A 78 15.71 7.94 -3.55
CA LYS A 78 14.44 8.17 -4.26
C LYS A 78 13.26 7.58 -3.51
N LEU A 79 13.47 6.49 -2.77
CA LEU A 79 12.41 5.82 -2.02
C LEU A 79 12.90 5.43 -0.63
N ARG A 80 12.41 6.15 0.37
CA ARG A 80 12.80 5.91 1.76
C ARG A 80 11.98 4.77 2.38
N LYS A 81 12.66 3.73 2.85
CA LYS A 81 12.02 2.70 3.65
C LYS A 81 11.71 3.21 5.05
N ILE A 82 10.49 2.99 5.49
CA ILE A 82 10.05 3.29 6.85
C ILE A 82 10.35 2.08 7.74
N LYS A 83 11.02 2.32 8.87
CA LYS A 83 11.35 1.27 9.84
C LYS A 83 10.05 0.66 10.42
N GLY A 84 10.05 -0.66 10.62
CA GLY A 84 8.96 -1.40 11.27
C GLY A 84 7.89 -1.93 10.32
N GLY A 85 7.80 -1.44 9.09
CA GLY A 85 6.77 -1.88 8.14
C GLY A 85 5.35 -1.56 8.59
N THR A 86 4.36 -2.25 8.02
CA THR A 86 2.96 -2.11 8.41
C THR A 86 2.65 -2.87 9.70
N LYS A 87 1.75 -2.34 10.51
CA LYS A 87 1.27 -3.01 11.73
C LYS A 87 0.20 -4.08 11.43
N GLY A 88 -0.38 -4.05 10.24
CA GLY A 88 -1.44 -4.97 9.84
C GLY A 88 -0.94 -6.40 9.68
N LYS A 89 -1.74 -7.34 10.16
CA LYS A 89 -1.56 -8.78 9.94
C LYS A 89 -2.60 -9.23 8.93
N VAL A 90 -2.21 -10.07 7.97
CA VAL A 90 -3.16 -10.67 7.03
C VAL A 90 -3.49 -12.06 7.55
N LEU A 91 -4.77 -12.30 7.81
CA LEU A 91 -5.25 -13.62 8.19
C LEU A 91 -5.19 -14.56 6.98
N LEU A 92 -4.95 -15.83 7.26
CA LEU A 92 -5.10 -16.87 6.25
C LEU A 92 -6.58 -17.03 5.92
N TYR A 93 -6.87 -17.08 4.62
CA TYR A 93 -8.23 -17.27 4.15
C TYR A 93 -8.52 -18.76 3.95
N PRO A 94 -9.64 -19.28 4.46
CA PRO A 94 -10.11 -20.59 4.09
C PRO A 94 -10.56 -20.59 2.62
N LYS A 95 -10.76 -21.80 2.05
CA LYS A 95 -11.30 -21.98 0.70
C LYS A 95 -12.68 -21.33 0.58
N ASP A 96 -13.09 -21.02 -0.64
CA ASP A 96 -14.35 -20.28 -0.89
C ASP A 96 -15.59 -21.01 -0.34
N ASN A 97 -15.64 -22.33 -0.43
CA ASN A 97 -16.76 -23.09 0.14
C ASN A 97 -16.82 -22.93 1.67
N THR A 98 -15.69 -23.06 2.36
CA THR A 98 -15.63 -22.85 3.82
C THR A 98 -16.00 -21.41 4.20
N CYS A 99 -15.67 -20.42 3.37
CA CYS A 99 -16.10 -19.04 3.62
C CYS A 99 -17.63 -18.89 3.51
N LYS A 100 -18.27 -19.60 2.59
CA LYS A 100 -19.75 -19.61 2.45
C LYS A 100 -20.41 -20.28 3.66
N GLU A 101 -19.86 -21.38 4.12
CA GLU A 101 -20.32 -22.08 5.33
C GLU A 101 -20.21 -21.19 6.57
N ILE A 102 -19.07 -20.51 6.74
CA ILE A 102 -18.87 -19.51 7.80
C ILE A 102 -19.91 -18.41 7.74
N TYR A 103 -20.22 -17.90 6.55
CA TYR A 103 -21.22 -16.86 6.38
C TYR A 103 -22.62 -17.35 6.74
N SER A 104 -23.01 -18.58 6.31
CA SER A 104 -24.28 -19.18 6.66
C SER A 104 -24.41 -19.37 8.18
N LEU A 105 -23.34 -19.89 8.81
CA LEU A 105 -23.31 -20.05 10.27
C LEU A 105 -23.45 -18.72 11.00
N LEU A 106 -22.78 -17.66 10.57
CA LEU A 106 -22.92 -16.35 11.18
C LEU A 106 -24.34 -15.77 11.02
N ARG A 107 -25.01 -16.05 9.90
CA ARG A 107 -26.41 -15.68 9.70
C ARG A 107 -27.32 -16.41 10.68
N GLU A 108 -27.16 -17.70 10.85
CA GLU A 108 -27.92 -18.46 11.85
C GLU A 108 -27.67 -17.93 13.28
N LEU A 109 -26.41 -17.69 13.64
CA LEU A 109 -26.05 -17.15 14.94
C LEU A 109 -26.57 -15.71 15.16
N SER A 110 -26.72 -14.94 14.10
CA SER A 110 -27.25 -13.57 14.17
C SER A 110 -28.72 -13.48 14.63
N GLU A 111 -29.44 -14.59 14.54
CA GLU A 111 -30.81 -14.69 15.07
C GLU A 111 -30.83 -14.70 16.60
N PHE A 112 -29.75 -15.15 17.22
CA PHE A 112 -29.63 -15.31 18.67
C PHE A 112 -28.70 -14.28 19.34
N ASP A 113 -27.80 -13.67 18.58
CA ASP A 113 -26.83 -12.69 19.09
C ASP A 113 -26.94 -11.34 18.35
N PRO A 114 -27.49 -10.30 19.00
CA PRO A 114 -27.62 -8.97 18.41
C PRO A 114 -26.28 -8.36 17.99
N GLY A 115 -25.18 -8.68 18.66
CA GLY A 115 -23.86 -8.15 18.32
C GLY A 115 -23.29 -8.76 17.04
N ILE A 116 -23.61 -10.03 16.73
CA ILE A 116 -23.29 -10.64 15.44
C ILE A 116 -24.17 -10.01 14.35
N LYS A 117 -25.46 -9.83 14.64
CA LYS A 117 -26.42 -9.25 13.70
C LYS A 117 -26.01 -7.86 13.24
N GLU A 118 -25.71 -6.96 14.16
CA GLU A 118 -25.30 -5.58 13.86
C GLU A 118 -24.04 -5.54 12.98
N GLN A 119 -23.02 -6.35 13.32
CA GLN A 119 -21.77 -6.37 12.57
C GLN A 119 -21.91 -7.04 11.19
N LEU A 120 -22.79 -8.03 11.06
CA LEU A 120 -23.06 -8.67 9.78
C LEU A 120 -23.84 -7.74 8.85
N GLU A 121 -24.85 -7.03 9.37
CA GLU A 121 -25.58 -5.99 8.65
C GLU A 121 -24.66 -4.83 8.21
N ASP A 122 -23.71 -4.41 9.05
CA ASP A 122 -22.69 -3.42 8.66
C ASP A 122 -21.84 -3.90 7.48
N ILE A 123 -21.43 -5.17 7.48
CA ILE A 123 -20.66 -5.77 6.38
C ILE A 123 -21.50 -5.83 5.09
N GLU A 124 -22.79 -6.16 5.18
CA GLU A 124 -23.69 -6.27 4.03
C GLU A 124 -24.04 -4.90 3.44
N ASN A 125 -24.37 -3.92 4.29
CA ASN A 125 -24.86 -2.61 3.87
C ASN A 125 -23.74 -1.65 3.41
N ASN A 126 -22.58 -1.68 4.08
CA ASN A 126 -21.51 -0.72 3.80
C ASN A 126 -20.47 -1.22 2.79
N LEU A 127 -20.63 -2.43 2.22
CA LEU A 127 -19.75 -3.02 1.20
C LEU A 127 -18.27 -2.67 1.41
N PRO A 128 -17.69 -3.07 2.55
CA PRO A 128 -16.30 -2.72 2.88
C PRO A 128 -15.34 -3.24 1.82
N SER A 129 -14.16 -2.63 1.70
CA SER A 129 -13.13 -2.98 0.72
C SER A 129 -12.69 -4.46 0.76
N SER A 130 -13.04 -5.19 1.82
CA SER A 130 -12.77 -6.61 1.99
C SER A 130 -13.88 -7.29 2.81
N PRO A 131 -15.09 -7.49 2.26
CA PRO A 131 -16.23 -8.10 2.98
C PRO A 131 -15.87 -9.48 3.53
N LYS A 132 -15.25 -10.31 2.71
CA LYS A 132 -14.81 -11.67 3.07
C LYS A 132 -13.88 -11.68 4.29
N GLN A 133 -12.94 -10.76 4.37
CA GLN A 133 -12.04 -10.66 5.52
C GLN A 133 -12.77 -10.22 6.78
N LYS A 134 -13.70 -9.28 6.69
CA LYS A 134 -14.51 -8.85 7.84
C LYS A 134 -15.39 -9.98 8.36
N THR A 135 -16.02 -10.75 7.46
CA THR A 135 -16.82 -11.93 7.82
C THR A 135 -16.01 -12.98 8.55
N ILE A 136 -14.81 -13.29 8.06
CA ILE A 136 -13.93 -14.27 8.71
C ILE A 136 -13.43 -13.76 10.08
N ASN A 137 -13.09 -12.47 10.18
CA ASN A 137 -12.72 -11.87 11.45
C ASN A 137 -13.87 -11.92 12.47
N LEU A 138 -15.10 -11.69 12.02
CA LEU A 138 -16.30 -11.79 12.84
C LEU A 138 -16.46 -13.22 13.37
N TYR A 139 -16.34 -14.22 12.49
CA TYR A 139 -16.36 -15.62 12.89
C TYR A 139 -15.30 -15.95 13.95
N TYR A 140 -14.04 -15.55 13.72
CA TYR A 140 -12.97 -15.81 14.69
C TYR A 140 -13.19 -15.14 16.03
N LYS A 141 -13.81 -13.95 16.04
CA LYS A 141 -14.13 -13.24 17.27
C LYS A 141 -15.18 -13.98 18.13
N TYR A 142 -16.22 -14.51 17.50
CA TYR A 142 -17.33 -15.13 18.23
C TYR A 142 -17.21 -16.64 18.44
N SER A 143 -16.50 -17.34 17.56
CA SER A 143 -16.35 -18.80 17.68
C SER A 143 -15.26 -19.24 18.66
N GLY A 144 -14.37 -18.33 19.07
CA GLY A 144 -13.15 -18.69 19.83
C GLY A 144 -12.18 -19.59 19.04
N PHE A 145 -12.47 -19.86 17.77
CA PHE A 145 -11.68 -20.78 16.93
C PHE A 145 -10.22 -20.37 16.82
N LYS A 146 -9.94 -19.09 16.76
CA LYS A 146 -8.58 -18.56 16.67
C LYS A 146 -7.75 -18.97 17.90
N ASP A 147 -8.30 -18.75 19.10
CA ASP A 147 -7.60 -19.03 20.34
C ASP A 147 -7.44 -20.54 20.55
N LEU A 148 -8.46 -21.30 20.17
CA LEU A 148 -8.41 -22.76 20.19
C LEU A 148 -7.35 -23.32 19.25
N TRP A 149 -7.24 -22.79 18.03
CA TRP A 149 -6.24 -23.16 17.06
C TRP A 149 -4.82 -22.82 17.54
N GLU A 150 -4.59 -21.58 17.93
CA GLU A 150 -3.27 -21.12 18.39
C GLU A 150 -2.82 -21.90 19.63
N THR A 151 -3.73 -22.25 20.54
CA THR A 151 -3.43 -23.04 21.73
C THR A 151 -3.10 -24.51 21.40
N ARG A 152 -3.82 -25.13 20.47
CA ARG A 152 -3.65 -26.55 20.15
C ARG A 152 -2.52 -26.83 19.16
N SER A 153 -2.34 -25.98 18.16
CA SER A 153 -1.33 -26.19 17.12
C SER A 153 -0.01 -25.48 17.41
N GLY A 154 0.00 -24.46 18.26
CA GLY A 154 1.14 -23.56 18.43
C GLY A 154 1.39 -22.64 17.23
N GLU A 155 0.52 -22.70 16.21
CA GLU A 155 0.63 -21.93 14.97
C GLU A 155 -0.35 -20.76 14.98
N THR A 156 0.04 -19.65 14.37
CA THR A 156 -0.85 -18.49 14.22
C THR A 156 -1.67 -18.59 12.94
N LEU A 157 -2.94 -18.14 12.97
CA LEU A 157 -3.83 -18.07 11.81
C LEU A 157 -3.47 -16.93 10.82
N HIS A 158 -2.39 -16.23 11.04
CA HIS A 158 -1.90 -15.21 10.13
C HIS A 158 -0.48 -15.52 9.71
N HIS A 159 -0.15 -15.17 8.48
CA HIS A 159 1.16 -15.48 7.91
C HIS A 159 2.35 -14.70 8.52
N GLY A 160 2.14 -13.85 9.51
CA GLY A 160 3.20 -13.10 10.22
C GLY A 160 4.02 -12.11 9.39
N PHE A 161 3.85 -12.07 8.06
CA PHE A 161 4.63 -11.20 7.19
C PHE A 161 4.21 -9.74 7.35
N LYS A 162 5.17 -8.92 7.76
CA LYS A 162 5.01 -7.47 7.76
C LYS A 162 5.29 -6.95 6.35
N ARG A 163 4.37 -6.18 5.79
CA ARG A 163 4.62 -5.48 4.53
C ARG A 163 5.66 -4.39 4.74
N GLY A 164 6.61 -4.28 3.83
CA GLY A 164 7.51 -3.13 3.80
C GLY A 164 6.70 -1.87 3.50
N LEU A 165 7.00 -0.79 4.21
CA LEU A 165 6.41 0.52 3.98
C LEU A 165 7.49 1.45 3.48
N PHE A 166 7.22 2.12 2.36
CA PHE A 166 8.12 3.06 1.72
C PHE A 166 7.42 4.41 1.55
N PHE A 167 8.20 5.46 1.56
CA PHE A 167 7.74 6.80 1.28
C PHE A 167 8.57 7.45 0.18
N MET A 168 7.88 7.98 -0.82
CA MET A 168 8.42 8.74 -1.92
C MET A 168 8.14 10.22 -1.66
N GLU A 169 9.19 11.01 -1.47
CA GLU A 169 9.09 12.46 -1.38
C GLU A 169 9.27 13.03 -2.79
N LEU A 170 8.33 13.82 -3.27
CA LEU A 170 8.40 14.44 -4.60
C LEU A 170 9.13 15.79 -4.59
N TYR A 171 9.25 16.41 -3.42
CA TYR A 171 9.97 17.69 -3.21
C TYR A 171 11.00 17.54 -2.08
N LYS A 172 12.02 18.40 -2.06
CA LYS A 172 13.05 18.41 -0.99
C LYS A 172 12.45 18.70 0.38
N ASN A 173 11.45 19.57 0.40
CA ASN A 173 10.80 20.09 1.60
C ASN A 173 9.35 19.62 1.74
N THR A 174 9.09 18.38 1.30
CA THR A 174 7.78 17.72 1.45
C THR A 174 7.29 17.72 2.90
N LYS A 175 8.18 17.55 3.88
CA LYS A 175 7.80 17.49 5.31
C LYS A 175 7.36 18.84 5.84
N GLU A 176 8.07 19.90 5.49
CA GLU A 176 7.75 21.27 5.86
C GLU A 176 6.39 21.67 5.31
N PHE A 177 6.11 21.27 4.06
CA PHE A 177 4.80 21.49 3.46
C PHE A 177 3.69 20.72 4.20
N LEU A 178 3.90 19.43 4.50
CA LEU A 178 2.91 18.60 5.21
C LEU A 178 2.65 19.09 6.64
N ARG A 179 3.59 19.79 7.27
CA ARG A 179 3.41 20.43 8.56
C ARG A 179 2.76 21.82 8.49
N GLY A 180 2.52 22.32 7.28
CA GLY A 180 1.97 23.66 7.07
C GLY A 180 2.98 24.80 7.29
N GLU A 181 4.27 24.49 7.38
CA GLU A 181 5.36 25.48 7.57
C GLU A 181 5.60 26.30 6.31
N ILE A 182 5.27 25.75 5.14
CA ILE A 182 5.36 26.41 3.83
C ILE A 182 4.10 26.20 3.00
N LYS A 183 3.86 27.09 2.05
CA LYS A 183 2.81 26.97 1.02
C LYS A 183 3.34 26.29 -0.25
N GLU A 184 2.48 26.12 -1.25
CA GLU A 184 2.81 25.45 -2.53
C GLU A 184 3.91 26.15 -3.30
N ASP A 185 3.92 27.49 -3.31
CA ASP A 185 4.95 28.32 -3.92
C ASP A 185 6.35 28.16 -3.29
N GLY A 186 6.39 27.67 -2.06
CA GLY A 186 7.63 27.35 -1.34
C GLY A 186 8.18 25.94 -1.64
N LEU A 187 7.50 25.12 -2.45
CA LEU A 187 7.97 23.77 -2.77
C LEU A 187 9.24 23.81 -3.63
N LYS A 188 10.24 23.01 -3.24
CA LYS A 188 11.54 22.94 -3.91
C LYS A 188 11.72 21.60 -4.60
N GLY A 189 12.02 21.61 -5.90
CA GLY A 189 12.32 20.42 -6.67
C GLY A 189 13.44 19.56 -6.07
N ARG A 190 13.42 18.27 -6.34
CA ARG A 190 14.48 17.35 -5.88
C ARG A 190 15.65 17.35 -6.86
N ASP A 191 16.86 17.12 -6.33
CA ASP A 191 18.01 16.75 -7.16
C ASP A 191 17.93 15.25 -7.47
N LEU A 192 17.46 14.93 -8.66
CA LEU A 192 17.39 13.59 -9.19
C LEU A 192 18.48 13.38 -10.23
N ASP A 193 18.93 12.15 -10.40
CA ASP A 193 19.93 11.77 -11.42
C ASP A 193 19.33 11.76 -12.85
N PHE A 194 18.10 12.24 -13.00
CA PHE A 194 17.36 12.30 -14.27
C PHE A 194 16.37 13.48 -14.26
N HIS A 195 15.99 13.96 -15.43
CA HIS A 195 14.91 14.92 -15.58
C HIS A 195 13.55 14.23 -15.41
N GLU A 196 12.57 14.95 -14.88
CA GLU A 196 11.24 14.42 -14.51
C GLU A 196 10.30 14.23 -15.72
N ASN A 197 10.85 13.94 -16.89
CA ASN A 197 10.10 13.53 -18.08
C ASN A 197 10.24 12.03 -18.33
N GLY A 198 9.27 11.42 -18.99
CA GLY A 198 9.19 9.98 -19.18
C GLY A 198 10.38 9.39 -19.94
N GLN A 199 10.94 10.13 -20.90
CA GLN A 199 12.06 9.66 -21.74
C GLN A 199 13.35 9.58 -20.95
N ASP A 200 13.70 10.60 -20.16
CA ASP A 200 14.91 10.61 -19.33
C ASP A 200 14.80 9.61 -18.19
N ILE A 201 13.61 9.44 -17.60
CA ILE A 201 13.36 8.40 -16.60
C ILE A 201 13.58 7.00 -17.21
N PHE A 202 13.08 6.78 -18.42
CA PHE A 202 13.27 5.50 -19.14
C PHE A 202 14.74 5.26 -19.45
N LYS A 203 15.47 6.26 -19.95
CA LYS A 203 16.91 6.19 -20.24
C LYS A 203 17.70 5.84 -18.97
N TYR A 204 17.47 6.58 -17.88
CA TYR A 204 18.10 6.32 -16.59
C TYR A 204 17.82 4.89 -16.09
N TRP A 205 16.55 4.41 -16.18
CA TRP A 205 16.19 3.07 -15.80
C TRP A 205 16.91 2.02 -16.66
N LYS A 206 16.94 2.22 -17.97
CA LYS A 206 17.59 1.30 -18.93
C LYS A 206 19.06 1.11 -18.59
N GLU A 207 19.82 2.17 -18.46
CA GLU A 207 21.26 2.14 -18.20
C GLU A 207 21.58 1.56 -16.82
N LYS A 208 20.81 1.92 -15.79
CA LYS A 208 21.12 1.53 -14.40
C LYS A 208 20.61 0.17 -13.99
N TYR A 209 19.44 -0.25 -14.51
CA TYR A 209 18.77 -1.45 -14.02
C TYR A 209 18.51 -2.50 -15.09
N PHE A 210 18.11 -2.11 -16.30
CA PHE A 210 17.72 -3.05 -17.34
C PHE A 210 18.94 -3.78 -17.91
N GLU A 211 19.96 -3.06 -18.35
CA GLU A 211 21.16 -3.66 -18.95
C GLU A 211 21.85 -4.65 -18.02
N ARG A 212 21.97 -4.30 -16.73
CA ARG A 212 22.52 -5.21 -15.72
C ARG A 212 21.69 -6.48 -15.50
N ARG A 213 20.38 -6.40 -15.71
CA ARG A 213 19.49 -7.55 -15.59
C ARG A 213 19.52 -8.40 -16.85
N TYR A 214 19.50 -7.77 -18.00
CA TYR A 214 19.54 -8.44 -19.30
C TYR A 214 20.81 -9.28 -19.45
N LEU A 215 21.98 -8.73 -19.12
CA LEU A 215 23.26 -9.44 -19.14
C LEU A 215 23.35 -10.66 -18.19
N LYS A 216 22.42 -10.79 -17.26
CA LYS A 216 22.31 -11.96 -16.37
C LYS A 216 21.33 -13.02 -16.88
N LEU A 217 20.53 -12.71 -17.88
CA LEU A 217 19.52 -13.60 -18.46
C LEU A 217 19.99 -14.21 -19.79
N VAL A 218 21.04 -13.64 -20.38
CA VAL A 218 21.78 -14.14 -21.55
C VAL A 218 23.10 -14.78 -21.09
#